data_295271a8771dbc3cd65f51e514f97d25
#
_entry.id   295271a8771dbc3cd65f51e514f97d25
#
_cell.length_a   1.000
_cell.length_b   1.000
_cell.length_c   1.000
_cell.angle_alpha   90.00
_cell.angle_beta   90.00
_cell.angle_gamma   90.00
#
_symmetry.space_group_name_H-M   'P 1'
#
loop_
_entity.id
_entity.type
_entity.pdbx_description
1 polymer ?
#
loop_
_entity_poly.entity_id
_entity_poly.type
_entity_poly.pdbx_seq_one_letter_code
_entity_poly.pdbx_strand_id
1 'polypeptide(L)'
;LQESTHTTPDPVAVQTLLHDFARQGAENVAMEVSSHGLDQLRVNGVAFKSAIFTNLTRDHLDYHGSMQAYGEIKARLFYWQGLQHAVINIDDPFGAALAGRLKAERPDLAVYGYGFGEQADIRITQFAAASDGMSVALDTPWGSGEVRSRLLGRFNAQNLAACVGLLCANGYPLDKVLAALAQIRPATGRMDCIMRPDAPLVVVDYAHTPDALEKAIATLNEIKPQGARLWCVFGCGGNRDKGKRPLMGAAATAADKVVITSDNPRLEAPQAIIDDILPAVPQPAFVHPDRRTAIEYAVAEASVQDIIL
;
A
#
# COMPACT_ATOMS: atom_id res chain seq x y z
N LEU A 1 -18.63 -7.17 -8.18
CA LEU A 1 -17.19 -7.48 -8.22
C LEU A 1 -16.95 -8.52 -9.29
N GLN A 2 -16.01 -8.27 -10.18
CA GLN A 2 -15.57 -9.22 -11.20
C GLN A 2 -14.19 -9.71 -10.80
N GLU A 3 -13.97 -11.02 -10.78
CA GLU A 3 -12.66 -11.58 -10.48
C GLU A 3 -11.68 -11.30 -11.63
N SER A 4 -10.46 -10.95 -11.30
CA SER A 4 -9.36 -10.76 -12.24
C SER A 4 -8.22 -11.70 -11.88
N THR A 5 -7.59 -12.30 -12.87
CA THR A 5 -6.43 -13.18 -12.70
C THR A 5 -5.14 -12.40 -12.39
N HIS A 6 -5.13 -11.11 -12.66
CA HIS A 6 -3.97 -10.23 -12.48
C HIS A 6 -4.40 -8.84 -11.99
N THR A 7 -3.54 -8.15 -11.26
CA THR A 7 -3.73 -6.74 -10.84
C THR A 7 -4.06 -5.83 -12.03
N THR A 8 -3.30 -5.95 -13.12
CA THR A 8 -3.62 -5.35 -14.41
C THR A 8 -4.04 -6.47 -15.35
N PRO A 9 -5.29 -6.53 -15.80
CA PRO A 9 -5.79 -7.57 -16.70
C PRO A 9 -5.02 -7.61 -18.03
N ASP A 10 -5.29 -8.61 -18.85
CA ASP A 10 -4.78 -8.69 -20.22
C ASP A 10 -5.31 -7.53 -21.11
N PRO A 11 -4.66 -7.24 -22.25
CA PRO A 11 -5.01 -6.08 -23.06
C PRO A 11 -6.45 -6.07 -23.57
N VAL A 12 -7.00 -7.23 -23.90
CA VAL A 12 -8.38 -7.35 -24.40
C VAL A 12 -9.37 -7.08 -23.26
N ALA A 13 -9.14 -7.68 -22.09
CA ALA A 13 -9.98 -7.46 -20.90
C ALA A 13 -9.95 -5.99 -20.46
N VAL A 14 -8.78 -5.31 -20.49
CA VAL A 14 -8.68 -3.88 -20.17
C VAL A 14 -9.57 -3.06 -21.10
N GLN A 15 -9.48 -3.26 -22.42
CA GLN A 15 -10.27 -2.50 -23.39
C GLN A 15 -11.78 -2.80 -23.24
N THR A 16 -12.13 -4.07 -23.02
CA THR A 16 -13.52 -4.48 -22.82
C THR A 16 -14.12 -3.81 -21.56
N LEU A 17 -13.39 -3.85 -20.44
CA LEU A 17 -13.83 -3.21 -19.18
C LEU A 17 -14.01 -1.70 -19.35
N LEU A 18 -13.05 -1.01 -19.98
CA LEU A 18 -13.15 0.43 -20.22
C LEU A 18 -14.35 0.78 -21.12
N HIS A 19 -14.59 -0.02 -22.16
CA HIS A 19 -15.76 0.12 -23.02
C HIS A 19 -17.06 -0.07 -22.23
N ASP A 20 -17.15 -1.10 -21.43
CA ASP A 20 -18.34 -1.39 -20.64
C ASP A 20 -18.62 -0.31 -19.59
N PHE A 21 -17.58 0.19 -18.91
CA PHE A 21 -17.70 1.31 -17.97
C PHE A 21 -18.21 2.57 -18.67
N ALA A 22 -17.67 2.91 -19.84
CA ALA A 22 -18.12 4.06 -20.61
C ALA A 22 -19.60 3.90 -21.03
N ARG A 23 -20.03 2.70 -21.46
CA ARG A 23 -21.43 2.42 -21.79
C ARG A 23 -22.37 2.52 -20.58
N GLN A 24 -21.85 2.24 -19.37
CA GLN A 24 -22.59 2.39 -18.12
C GLN A 24 -22.58 3.84 -17.58
N GLY A 25 -21.99 4.79 -18.30
CA GLY A 25 -21.95 6.19 -17.94
C GLY A 25 -20.82 6.58 -16.98
N ALA A 26 -19.79 5.75 -16.82
CA ALA A 26 -18.62 6.12 -16.02
C ALA A 26 -17.85 7.26 -16.72
N GLU A 27 -17.72 8.39 -16.03
CA GLU A 27 -16.95 9.55 -16.50
C GLU A 27 -15.46 9.44 -16.20
N ASN A 28 -15.11 8.73 -15.11
CA ASN A 28 -13.75 8.53 -14.67
C ASN A 28 -13.52 7.06 -14.28
N VAL A 29 -12.36 6.54 -14.61
CA VAL A 29 -11.90 5.20 -14.23
C VAL A 29 -10.55 5.32 -13.55
N ALA A 30 -10.42 4.77 -12.35
CA ALA A 30 -9.14 4.58 -11.68
C ALA A 30 -8.73 3.11 -11.78
N MET A 31 -7.48 2.86 -12.15
CA MET A 31 -6.94 1.51 -12.23
C MET A 31 -5.52 1.42 -11.69
N GLU A 32 -5.18 0.27 -11.15
CA GLU A 32 -3.80 -0.04 -10.80
C GLU A 32 -3.04 -0.52 -12.05
N VAL A 33 -1.90 0.11 -12.32
CA VAL A 33 -1.03 -0.25 -13.46
C VAL A 33 0.24 -0.88 -12.91
N SER A 34 0.30 -2.20 -12.95
CA SER A 34 1.46 -2.96 -12.48
C SER A 34 2.66 -2.82 -13.44
N SER A 35 3.86 -2.99 -12.90
CA SER A 35 5.09 -3.01 -13.73
C SER A 35 5.05 -4.11 -14.80
N HIS A 36 4.51 -5.28 -14.47
CA HIS A 36 4.27 -6.35 -15.45
C HIS A 36 3.30 -5.90 -16.55
N GLY A 37 2.23 -5.18 -16.16
CA GLY A 37 1.27 -4.65 -17.13
C GLY A 37 1.87 -3.65 -18.09
N LEU A 38 2.80 -2.80 -17.62
CA LEU A 38 3.55 -1.86 -18.45
C LEU A 38 4.55 -2.58 -19.37
N ASP A 39 5.33 -3.51 -18.82
CA ASP A 39 6.35 -4.22 -19.56
C ASP A 39 5.76 -5.14 -20.64
N GLN A 40 4.66 -5.81 -20.32
CA GLN A 40 3.91 -6.68 -21.23
C GLN A 40 2.90 -5.93 -22.10
N LEU A 41 2.94 -4.59 -22.10
CA LEU A 41 2.11 -3.74 -22.95
C LEU A 41 0.60 -3.94 -22.78
N ARG A 42 0.16 -4.42 -21.60
CA ARG A 42 -1.25 -4.74 -21.33
C ARG A 42 -2.17 -3.52 -21.33
N VAL A 43 -1.62 -2.34 -21.11
CA VAL A 43 -2.34 -1.07 -21.08
C VAL A 43 -2.14 -0.22 -22.34
N ASN A 44 -1.49 -0.78 -23.37
CA ASN A 44 -1.36 -0.07 -24.63
C ASN A 44 -2.74 0.28 -25.21
N GLY A 45 -2.85 1.50 -25.74
CA GLY A 45 -4.13 2.04 -26.25
C GLY A 45 -5.04 2.65 -25.17
N VAL A 46 -4.67 2.60 -23.88
CA VAL A 46 -5.37 3.33 -22.82
C VAL A 46 -4.92 4.78 -22.82
N ALA A 47 -5.86 5.73 -22.87
CA ALA A 47 -5.58 7.15 -22.72
C ALA A 47 -5.57 7.53 -21.24
N PHE A 48 -4.40 7.55 -20.62
CA PHE A 48 -4.26 8.04 -19.24
C PHE A 48 -4.23 9.56 -19.20
N LYS A 49 -5.12 10.16 -18.42
CA LYS A 49 -5.13 11.60 -18.17
C LYS A 49 -4.20 12.00 -17.03
N SER A 50 -4.13 11.17 -16.01
CA SER A 50 -3.34 11.43 -14.81
C SER A 50 -2.72 10.14 -14.28
N ALA A 51 -1.56 10.23 -13.63
CA ALA A 51 -0.88 9.10 -13.01
C ALA A 51 -0.38 9.44 -11.61
N ILE A 52 -0.41 8.45 -10.70
CA ILE A 52 0.15 8.54 -9.35
C ILE A 52 1.32 7.58 -9.24
N PHE A 53 2.43 8.04 -8.66
CA PHE A 53 3.53 7.20 -8.19
C PHE A 53 3.53 7.18 -6.66
N THR A 54 3.40 6.00 -6.08
CA THR A 54 3.32 5.83 -4.62
C THR A 54 4.66 5.52 -3.98
N ASN A 55 5.36 4.49 -4.43
CA ASN A 55 6.67 4.09 -3.93
C ASN A 55 7.35 3.07 -4.84
N LEU A 56 8.64 2.83 -4.59
CA LEU A 56 9.43 1.75 -5.17
C LEU A 56 10.15 0.99 -4.07
N THR A 57 9.63 -0.16 -3.67
CA THR A 57 10.25 -1.05 -2.68
C THR A 57 10.58 -2.40 -3.30
N ARG A 58 11.44 -3.19 -2.62
CA ARG A 58 11.91 -4.48 -3.14
C ARG A 58 10.75 -5.46 -3.33
N ASP A 59 10.40 -5.68 -4.59
CA ASP A 59 9.49 -6.75 -5.04
C ASP A 59 9.78 -7.08 -6.51
N HIS A 60 9.28 -8.22 -6.98
CA HIS A 60 9.33 -8.62 -8.38
C HIS A 60 10.75 -8.66 -9.02
N LEU A 61 11.82 -8.85 -8.22
CA LEU A 61 13.18 -8.93 -8.74
C LEU A 61 13.44 -10.23 -9.51
N ASP A 62 12.65 -11.26 -9.26
CA ASP A 62 12.57 -12.48 -10.06
C ASP A 62 12.20 -12.20 -11.52
N TYR A 63 11.40 -11.18 -11.79
CA TYR A 63 11.00 -10.75 -13.11
C TYR A 63 11.89 -9.65 -13.68
N HIS A 64 12.15 -8.58 -12.91
CA HIS A 64 12.84 -7.38 -13.40
C HIS A 64 14.36 -7.43 -13.29
N GLY A 65 14.90 -8.36 -12.51
CA GLY A 65 16.33 -8.54 -12.29
C GLY A 65 16.99 -7.51 -11.36
N SER A 66 16.58 -6.24 -11.38
CA SER A 66 17.13 -5.19 -10.52
C SER A 66 16.08 -4.15 -10.12
N MET A 67 16.33 -3.45 -9.00
CA MET A 67 15.48 -2.32 -8.57
C MET A 67 15.48 -1.18 -9.58
N GLN A 68 16.60 -0.93 -10.25
CA GLN A 68 16.70 0.09 -11.28
C GLN A 68 15.79 -0.24 -12.47
N ALA A 69 15.88 -1.46 -13.02
CA ALA A 69 15.03 -1.90 -14.12
C ALA A 69 13.54 -1.86 -13.73
N TYR A 70 13.21 -2.30 -12.51
CA TYR A 70 11.86 -2.23 -11.96
C TYR A 70 11.33 -0.79 -11.92
N GLY A 71 12.12 0.15 -11.41
CA GLY A 71 11.78 1.58 -11.36
C GLY A 71 11.60 2.19 -12.74
N GLU A 72 12.51 1.91 -13.69
CA GLU A 72 12.42 2.45 -15.06
C GLU A 72 11.18 1.93 -15.80
N ILE A 73 10.76 0.69 -15.56
CA ILE A 73 9.51 0.19 -16.13
C ILE A 73 8.30 0.94 -15.54
N LYS A 74 8.25 1.16 -14.22
CA LYS A 74 7.19 1.97 -13.59
C LYS A 74 7.19 3.42 -14.13
N ALA A 75 8.37 4.00 -14.37
CA ALA A 75 8.50 5.35 -14.90
C ALA A 75 7.87 5.52 -16.28
N ARG A 76 7.78 4.46 -17.10
CA ARG A 76 7.17 4.51 -18.45
C ARG A 76 5.76 5.09 -18.45
N LEU A 77 4.97 4.87 -17.36
CA LEU A 77 3.63 5.42 -17.26
C LEU A 77 3.62 6.95 -17.29
N PHE A 78 4.67 7.60 -16.76
CA PHE A 78 4.79 9.05 -16.66
C PHE A 78 5.29 9.70 -17.97
N TYR A 79 5.72 8.89 -18.93
CA TYR A 79 6.02 9.29 -20.31
C TYR A 79 4.91 8.95 -21.28
N TRP A 80 3.72 8.57 -20.78
CA TRP A 80 2.57 8.20 -21.61
C TRP A 80 2.09 9.38 -22.45
N GLN A 81 1.78 9.11 -23.71
CA GLN A 81 1.26 10.13 -24.60
C GLN A 81 -0.09 10.63 -24.11
N GLY A 82 -0.26 11.95 -24.03
CA GLY A 82 -1.50 12.58 -23.58
C GLY A 82 -1.68 12.66 -22.06
N LEU A 83 -0.72 12.17 -21.26
CA LEU A 83 -0.74 12.36 -19.80
C LEU A 83 -0.62 13.84 -19.48
N GLN A 84 -1.54 14.37 -18.66
CA GLN A 84 -1.64 15.78 -18.29
C GLN A 84 -1.11 16.06 -16.89
N HIS A 85 -1.29 15.12 -15.94
CA HIS A 85 -0.91 15.30 -14.55
C HIS A 85 -0.14 14.09 -14.02
N ALA A 86 0.97 14.35 -13.34
CA ALA A 86 1.73 13.37 -12.57
C ALA A 86 1.78 13.77 -11.10
N VAL A 87 1.33 12.89 -10.21
CA VAL A 87 1.33 13.09 -8.76
C VAL A 87 2.30 12.07 -8.15
N ILE A 88 3.41 12.54 -7.58
CA ILE A 88 4.57 11.70 -7.30
C ILE A 88 4.95 11.82 -5.82
N ASN A 89 5.07 10.68 -5.14
CA ASN A 89 5.63 10.64 -3.79
C ASN A 89 7.11 11.00 -3.83
N ILE A 90 7.47 12.16 -3.30
CA ILE A 90 8.85 12.63 -3.25
C ILE A 90 9.56 12.30 -1.93
N ASP A 91 8.88 11.69 -0.96
CA ASP A 91 9.54 11.06 0.18
C ASP A 91 10.21 9.72 -0.25
N ASP A 92 9.78 9.14 -1.37
CA ASP A 92 10.44 8.00 -2.01
C ASP A 92 11.62 8.49 -2.86
N PRO A 93 12.86 7.97 -2.68
CA PRO A 93 14.03 8.43 -3.41
C PRO A 93 13.91 8.30 -4.94
N PHE A 94 13.29 7.22 -5.42
CA PHE A 94 13.04 7.05 -6.85
C PHE A 94 11.99 8.04 -7.35
N GLY A 95 10.93 8.26 -6.56
CA GLY A 95 9.89 9.23 -6.86
C GLY A 95 10.45 10.66 -6.95
N ALA A 96 11.31 11.07 -6.01
CA ALA A 96 11.98 12.37 -6.05
C ALA A 96 12.83 12.55 -7.31
N ALA A 97 13.63 11.53 -7.68
CA ALA A 97 14.43 11.55 -8.90
C ALA A 97 13.54 11.59 -10.16
N LEU A 98 12.45 10.81 -10.19
CA LEU A 98 11.49 10.79 -11.29
C LEU A 98 10.82 12.15 -11.46
N ALA A 99 10.36 12.79 -10.37
CA ALA A 99 9.74 14.12 -10.41
C ALA A 99 10.70 15.16 -11.00
N GLY A 100 12.00 15.14 -10.58
CA GLY A 100 13.04 16.00 -11.13
C GLY A 100 13.24 15.79 -12.63
N ARG A 101 13.33 14.53 -13.09
CA ARG A 101 13.46 14.20 -14.52
C ARG A 101 12.26 14.72 -15.33
N LEU A 102 11.03 14.45 -14.85
CA LEU A 102 9.83 14.85 -15.57
C LEU A 102 9.69 16.37 -15.68
N LYS A 103 10.01 17.12 -14.61
CA LYS A 103 10.02 18.62 -14.66
C LYS A 103 11.00 19.15 -15.71
N ALA A 104 12.11 18.45 -15.96
CA ALA A 104 13.10 18.84 -16.95
C ALA A 104 12.75 18.39 -18.38
N GLU A 105 12.22 17.17 -18.56
CA GLU A 105 12.06 16.53 -19.85
C GLU A 105 10.63 16.67 -20.43
N ARG A 106 9.62 16.94 -19.57
CA ARG A 106 8.20 17.00 -19.93
C ARG A 106 7.57 18.34 -19.49
N PRO A 107 7.95 19.48 -20.11
CA PRO A 107 7.36 20.79 -19.77
C PRO A 107 5.85 20.89 -20.04
N ASP A 108 5.31 19.96 -20.82
CA ASP A 108 3.88 19.79 -21.12
C ASP A 108 3.10 19.09 -19.99
N LEU A 109 3.80 18.42 -19.06
CA LEU A 109 3.22 17.63 -17.98
C LEU A 109 3.21 18.43 -16.67
N ALA A 110 2.04 18.60 -16.06
CA ALA A 110 1.95 19.17 -14.71
C ALA A 110 2.39 18.12 -13.68
N VAL A 111 3.53 18.36 -13.01
CA VAL A 111 4.14 17.45 -12.02
C VAL A 111 3.97 18.01 -10.63
N TYR A 112 3.28 17.28 -9.75
CA TYR A 112 3.06 17.61 -8.35
C TYR A 112 3.73 16.58 -7.45
N GLY A 113 4.70 17.00 -6.64
CA GLY A 113 5.30 16.18 -5.60
C GLY A 113 4.43 16.17 -4.35
N TYR A 114 4.22 15.01 -3.72
CA TYR A 114 3.54 14.92 -2.43
C TYR A 114 4.39 14.18 -1.40
N GLY A 115 4.13 14.47 -0.12
CA GLY A 115 4.82 13.83 0.99
C GLY A 115 4.85 14.67 2.26
N PHE A 116 5.69 14.25 3.20
CA PHE A 116 5.96 14.96 4.46
C PHE A 116 7.09 16.00 4.31
N GLY A 117 7.95 15.81 3.29
CA GLY A 117 9.10 16.66 3.06
C GLY A 117 8.72 18.11 2.71
N GLU A 118 9.56 19.07 3.10
CA GLU A 118 9.33 20.50 2.85
C GLU A 118 9.28 20.88 1.37
N GLN A 119 9.84 20.03 0.51
CA GLN A 119 9.85 20.23 -0.95
C GLN A 119 8.57 19.77 -1.65
N ALA A 120 7.61 19.17 -0.90
CA ALA A 120 6.38 18.67 -1.48
C ALA A 120 5.43 19.80 -1.84
N ASP A 121 4.88 19.75 -3.07
CA ASP A 121 3.84 20.65 -3.55
C ASP A 121 2.52 20.39 -2.78
N ILE A 122 2.23 19.10 -2.48
CA ILE A 122 1.13 18.68 -1.61
C ILE A 122 1.76 18.14 -0.32
N ARG A 123 1.96 19.03 0.64
CA ARG A 123 2.71 18.73 1.86
C ARG A 123 1.79 18.32 2.99
N ILE A 124 2.15 17.23 3.65
CA ILE A 124 1.56 16.83 4.92
C ILE A 124 2.28 17.62 6.02
N THR A 125 1.59 18.61 6.59
CA THR A 125 2.17 19.50 7.60
C THR A 125 1.97 19.00 9.02
N GLN A 126 0.87 18.26 9.26
CA GLN A 126 0.58 17.61 10.54
C GLN A 126 -0.03 16.24 10.31
N PHE A 127 0.35 15.31 11.18
CA PHE A 127 -0.19 13.94 11.20
C PHE A 127 -0.39 13.52 12.65
N ALA A 128 -1.58 13.10 12.99
CA ALA A 128 -1.91 12.52 14.29
C ALA A 128 -2.65 11.21 14.07
N ALA A 129 -2.10 10.13 14.65
CA ALA A 129 -2.70 8.79 14.60
C ALA A 129 -3.51 8.52 15.88
N ALA A 130 -4.62 7.80 15.73
CA ALA A 130 -5.45 7.29 16.82
C ALA A 130 -5.96 5.89 16.45
N SER A 131 -6.48 5.16 17.44
CA SER A 131 -7.00 3.78 17.20
C SER A 131 -8.23 3.72 16.30
N ASP A 132 -8.94 4.83 16.12
CA ASP A 132 -10.14 4.97 15.30
C ASP A 132 -9.88 5.70 13.96
N GLY A 133 -8.61 6.04 13.67
CA GLY A 133 -8.24 6.72 12.43
C GLY A 133 -7.06 7.66 12.56
N MET A 134 -7.04 8.69 11.71
CA MET A 134 -5.99 9.71 11.69
C MET A 134 -6.53 11.09 11.32
N SER A 135 -5.81 12.13 11.75
CA SER A 135 -5.97 13.50 11.29
C SER A 135 -4.74 13.91 10.47
N VAL A 136 -4.96 14.51 9.31
CA VAL A 136 -3.91 14.92 8.37
C VAL A 136 -4.17 16.36 7.94
N ALA A 137 -3.27 17.29 8.29
CA ALA A 137 -3.28 18.63 7.75
C ALA A 137 -2.40 18.72 6.51
N LEU A 138 -2.89 19.37 5.49
CA LEU A 138 -2.26 19.49 4.18
C LEU A 138 -2.10 20.97 3.79
N ASP A 139 -0.97 21.27 3.19
CA ASP A 139 -0.71 22.51 2.46
C ASP A 139 -0.51 22.17 0.99
N THR A 140 -1.24 22.83 0.10
CA THR A 140 -1.33 22.46 -1.32
C THR A 140 -1.37 23.70 -2.22
N PRO A 141 -1.09 23.59 -3.54
CA PRO A 141 -1.27 24.69 -4.49
C PRO A 141 -2.70 25.21 -4.59
N TRP A 142 -3.70 24.47 -4.09
CA TRP A 142 -5.12 24.85 -4.12
C TRP A 142 -5.64 25.38 -2.77
N GLY A 143 -4.75 25.53 -1.78
CA GLY A 143 -5.04 25.97 -0.42
C GLY A 143 -4.66 24.95 0.64
N SER A 144 -4.90 25.30 1.90
CA SER A 144 -4.63 24.44 3.05
C SER A 144 -5.92 23.85 3.59
N GLY A 145 -5.83 22.65 4.19
CA GLY A 145 -6.99 22.01 4.80
C GLY A 145 -6.62 20.81 5.65
N GLU A 146 -7.59 20.28 6.38
CA GLU A 146 -7.46 19.11 7.24
C GLU A 146 -8.46 18.04 6.83
N VAL A 147 -8.05 16.78 6.87
CA VAL A 147 -8.92 15.63 6.70
C VAL A 147 -8.79 14.69 7.90
N ARG A 148 -9.92 14.29 8.48
CA ARG A 148 -10.01 13.20 9.46
C ARG A 148 -10.52 11.96 8.75
N SER A 149 -9.76 10.89 8.83
CA SER A 149 -10.02 9.64 8.11
C SER A 149 -9.96 8.46 9.06
N ARG A 150 -10.74 7.42 8.76
CA ARG A 150 -10.69 6.13 9.46
C ARG A 150 -9.53 5.23 9.02
N LEU A 151 -8.76 5.67 8.04
CA LEU A 151 -7.56 4.97 7.61
C LEU A 151 -6.48 5.08 8.70
N LEU A 152 -5.59 4.09 8.76
CA LEU A 152 -4.47 4.05 9.70
C LEU A 152 -3.14 4.18 8.94
N GLY A 153 -2.17 4.83 9.58
CA GLY A 153 -0.78 4.83 9.17
C GLY A 153 -0.36 5.98 8.25
N ARG A 154 0.90 6.35 8.40
CA ARG A 154 1.54 7.43 7.62
C ARG A 154 1.48 7.20 6.11
N PHE A 155 1.59 5.93 5.66
CA PHE A 155 1.46 5.60 4.24
C PHE A 155 0.05 5.89 3.69
N ASN A 156 -1.00 5.74 4.50
CA ASN A 156 -2.35 6.13 4.11
C ASN A 156 -2.54 7.65 4.12
N ALA A 157 -1.84 8.39 5.00
CA ALA A 157 -1.79 9.85 4.92
C ALA A 157 -1.17 10.30 3.59
N GLN A 158 -0.08 9.64 3.15
CA GLN A 158 0.52 9.88 1.84
C GLN A 158 -0.46 9.51 0.70
N ASN A 159 -1.19 8.40 0.80
CA ASN A 159 -2.22 8.03 -0.18
C ASN A 159 -3.34 9.08 -0.27
N LEU A 160 -3.78 9.64 0.88
CA LEU A 160 -4.76 10.74 0.88
C LEU A 160 -4.19 12.00 0.22
N ALA A 161 -2.94 12.36 0.50
CA ALA A 161 -2.26 13.49 -0.16
C ALA A 161 -2.18 13.28 -1.68
N ALA A 162 -1.87 12.05 -2.13
CA ALA A 162 -1.89 11.69 -3.54
C ALA A 162 -3.28 11.87 -4.18
N CYS A 163 -4.34 11.44 -3.49
CA CYS A 163 -5.72 11.61 -3.94
C CYS A 163 -6.10 13.10 -4.02
N VAL A 164 -5.71 13.91 -3.03
CA VAL A 164 -5.91 15.37 -3.07
C VAL A 164 -5.23 15.95 -4.31
N GLY A 165 -3.96 15.61 -4.53
CA GLY A 165 -3.21 16.11 -5.68
C GLY A 165 -3.86 15.71 -7.01
N LEU A 166 -4.24 14.44 -7.16
CA LEU A 166 -4.87 13.96 -8.38
C LEU A 166 -6.21 14.64 -8.67
N LEU A 167 -7.07 14.71 -7.66
CA LEU A 167 -8.42 15.23 -7.83
C LEU A 167 -8.40 16.75 -8.04
N CYS A 168 -7.61 17.50 -7.27
CA CYS A 168 -7.50 18.95 -7.42
C CYS A 168 -6.84 19.33 -8.75
N ALA A 169 -5.82 18.60 -9.22
CA ALA A 169 -5.22 18.79 -10.53
C ALA A 169 -6.24 18.56 -11.67
N ASN A 170 -7.24 17.69 -11.46
CA ASN A 170 -8.33 17.46 -12.39
C ASN A 170 -9.52 18.44 -12.22
N GLY A 171 -9.38 19.50 -11.42
CA GLY A 171 -10.32 20.59 -11.30
C GLY A 171 -11.39 20.44 -10.21
N TYR A 172 -11.28 19.43 -9.34
CA TYR A 172 -12.20 19.33 -8.21
C TYR A 172 -11.80 20.30 -7.08
N PRO A 173 -12.74 21.05 -6.48
CA PRO A 173 -12.46 21.97 -5.39
C PRO A 173 -11.92 21.23 -4.15
N LEU A 174 -10.91 21.82 -3.49
CA LEU A 174 -10.22 21.19 -2.36
C LEU A 174 -11.17 20.83 -1.21
N ASP A 175 -12.11 21.71 -0.86
CA ASP A 175 -13.09 21.48 0.20
C ASP A 175 -13.95 20.24 -0.08
N LYS A 176 -14.37 20.03 -1.33
CA LYS A 176 -15.15 18.87 -1.76
C LYS A 176 -14.31 17.59 -1.72
N VAL A 177 -13.05 17.68 -2.15
CA VAL A 177 -12.11 16.55 -2.08
C VAL A 177 -11.89 16.13 -0.64
N LEU A 178 -11.57 17.06 0.27
CA LEU A 178 -11.36 16.75 1.68
C LEU A 178 -12.60 16.14 2.34
N ALA A 179 -13.79 16.69 2.06
CA ALA A 179 -15.06 16.16 2.56
C ALA A 179 -15.34 14.73 2.08
N ALA A 180 -15.00 14.40 0.82
CA ALA A 180 -15.14 13.05 0.27
C ALA A 180 -14.12 12.08 0.91
N LEU A 181 -12.87 12.50 1.05
CA LEU A 181 -11.80 11.68 1.65
C LEU A 181 -12.06 11.36 3.13
N ALA A 182 -12.75 12.24 3.87
CA ALA A 182 -13.16 11.96 5.25
C ALA A 182 -14.16 10.79 5.38
N GLN A 183 -14.84 10.42 4.30
CA GLN A 183 -15.82 9.33 4.29
C GLN A 183 -15.24 7.99 3.83
N ILE A 184 -13.99 7.96 3.39
CA ILE A 184 -13.35 6.74 2.90
C ILE A 184 -13.18 5.75 4.05
N ARG A 185 -13.43 4.48 3.73
CA ARG A 185 -13.16 3.33 4.61
C ARG A 185 -12.00 2.52 4.04
N PRO A 186 -11.24 1.81 4.89
CA PRO A 186 -10.24 0.88 4.40
C PRO A 186 -10.85 -0.11 3.42
N ALA A 187 -10.09 -0.48 2.39
CA ALA A 187 -10.45 -1.63 1.59
C ALA A 187 -10.25 -2.90 2.45
N THR A 188 -11.11 -3.90 2.25
CA THR A 188 -11.00 -5.18 2.96
C THR A 188 -9.58 -5.73 2.88
N GLY A 189 -9.00 -6.07 4.03
CA GLY A 189 -7.63 -6.57 4.13
C GLY A 189 -6.52 -5.52 3.90
N ARG A 190 -6.81 -4.23 4.05
CA ARG A 190 -5.84 -3.13 3.99
C ARG A 190 -5.91 -2.28 5.26
N MET A 191 -5.17 -2.66 6.30
CA MET A 191 -5.30 -2.11 7.65
C MET A 191 -6.77 -2.12 8.10
N ASP A 192 -7.46 -3.19 7.80
CA ASP A 192 -8.88 -3.37 8.05
C ASP A 192 -9.12 -3.77 9.50
N CYS A 193 -9.75 -2.89 10.26
CA CYS A 193 -9.91 -3.02 11.70
C CYS A 193 -11.18 -3.78 12.07
N ILE A 194 -11.04 -4.87 12.79
CA ILE A 194 -12.14 -5.62 13.40
C ILE A 194 -12.14 -5.32 14.89
N MET A 195 -13.12 -4.55 15.33
CA MET A 195 -13.32 -4.18 16.73
C MET A 195 -14.54 -4.91 17.29
N ARG A 196 -14.40 -5.48 18.48
CA ARG A 196 -15.50 -6.04 19.27
C ARG A 196 -15.35 -5.61 20.72
N PRO A 197 -16.45 -5.39 21.44
CA PRO A 197 -16.41 -5.22 22.90
C PRO A 197 -15.67 -6.41 23.55
N ASP A 198 -14.84 -6.13 24.52
CA ASP A 198 -14.14 -7.14 25.34
C ASP A 198 -13.21 -8.09 24.55
N ALA A 199 -12.68 -7.64 23.40
CA ALA A 199 -11.73 -8.38 22.58
C ALA A 199 -10.57 -7.47 22.13
N PRO A 200 -9.38 -8.03 21.80
CA PRO A 200 -8.30 -7.27 21.22
C PRO A 200 -8.70 -6.63 19.87
N LEU A 201 -8.06 -5.52 19.54
CA LEU A 201 -8.16 -4.96 18.18
C LEU A 201 -7.47 -5.91 17.22
N VAL A 202 -8.22 -6.46 16.24
CA VAL A 202 -7.64 -7.24 15.16
C VAL A 202 -7.57 -6.39 13.91
N VAL A 203 -6.39 -6.35 13.29
CA VAL A 203 -6.12 -5.61 12.05
C VAL A 203 -5.70 -6.59 10.97
N VAL A 204 -6.42 -6.59 9.85
CA VAL A 204 -6.11 -7.45 8.71
C VAL A 204 -5.41 -6.60 7.65
N ASP A 205 -4.19 -7.00 7.27
CA ASP A 205 -3.43 -6.33 6.21
C ASP A 205 -2.89 -7.31 5.18
N TYR A 206 -2.74 -6.84 3.96
CA TYR A 206 -2.21 -7.61 2.83
C TYR A 206 -0.67 -7.54 2.74
N ALA A 207 0.01 -7.07 3.76
CA ALA A 207 1.47 -6.96 3.78
C ALA A 207 2.14 -8.30 3.46
N HIS A 208 2.86 -8.35 2.35
CA HIS A 208 3.54 -9.56 1.86
C HIS A 208 5.00 -9.29 1.46
N THR A 209 5.51 -8.10 1.77
CA THR A 209 6.91 -7.70 1.63
C THR A 209 7.45 -7.23 2.98
N PRO A 210 8.77 -7.32 3.22
CA PRO A 210 9.38 -6.86 4.46
C PRO A 210 9.03 -5.40 4.79
N ASP A 211 9.17 -4.48 3.83
CA ASP A 211 8.85 -3.05 3.98
C ASP A 211 7.37 -2.83 4.33
N ALA A 212 6.45 -3.55 3.68
CA ALA A 212 5.02 -3.43 3.97
C ALA A 212 4.69 -3.92 5.39
N LEU A 213 5.31 -5.03 5.84
CA LEU A 213 5.12 -5.56 7.18
C LEU A 213 5.71 -4.61 8.24
N GLU A 214 6.92 -4.07 8.00
CA GLU A 214 7.53 -3.06 8.87
C GLU A 214 6.64 -1.83 9.03
N LYS A 215 6.08 -1.30 7.94
CA LYS A 215 5.17 -0.15 7.96
C LYS A 215 3.87 -0.45 8.71
N ALA A 216 3.29 -1.63 8.52
CA ALA A 216 2.10 -2.05 9.24
C ALA A 216 2.37 -2.14 10.74
N ILE A 217 3.45 -2.81 11.15
CA ILE A 217 3.87 -2.95 12.56
C ILE A 217 4.18 -1.58 13.17
N ALA A 218 4.93 -0.72 12.48
CA ALA A 218 5.24 0.63 12.95
C ALA A 218 3.95 1.45 13.19
N THR A 219 3.01 1.39 12.24
CA THR A 219 1.70 2.05 12.37
C THR A 219 0.96 1.60 13.62
N LEU A 220 0.91 0.29 13.88
CA LEU A 220 0.19 -0.25 15.03
C LEU A 220 0.92 0.02 16.35
N ASN A 221 2.24 0.07 16.34
CA ASN A 221 3.01 0.50 17.51
C ASN A 221 2.79 1.98 17.86
N GLU A 222 2.53 2.86 16.89
CA GLU A 222 2.19 4.28 17.14
C GLU A 222 0.85 4.45 17.88
N ILE A 223 -0.12 3.57 17.63
CA ILE A 223 -1.47 3.65 18.22
C ILE A 223 -1.70 2.67 19.38
N LYS A 224 -0.74 1.79 19.64
CA LYS A 224 -0.83 0.78 20.69
C LYS A 224 -0.92 1.44 22.08
N PRO A 225 -1.91 1.08 22.91
CA PRO A 225 -2.00 1.59 24.27
C PRO A 225 -0.75 1.26 25.10
N GLN A 226 -0.44 2.11 26.08
CA GLN A 226 0.68 1.86 26.97
C GLN A 226 0.46 0.56 27.76
N GLY A 227 1.45 -0.33 27.75
CA GLY A 227 1.38 -1.64 28.40
C GLY A 227 0.71 -2.74 27.57
N ALA A 228 0.06 -2.40 26.45
CA ALA A 228 -0.47 -3.39 25.51
C ALA A 228 0.64 -4.01 24.65
N ARG A 229 0.38 -5.20 24.10
CA ARG A 229 1.29 -5.91 23.20
C ARG A 229 0.76 -5.89 21.77
N LEU A 230 1.68 -5.80 20.83
CA LEU A 230 1.40 -6.02 19.42
C LEU A 230 1.76 -7.47 19.04
N TRP A 231 0.79 -8.21 18.55
CA TRP A 231 0.94 -9.55 18.00
C TRP A 231 1.03 -9.46 16.48
N CYS A 232 1.99 -10.15 15.88
CA CYS A 232 2.11 -10.27 14.42
C CYS A 232 1.91 -11.72 14.01
N VAL A 233 0.78 -12.03 13.35
CA VAL A 233 0.46 -13.37 12.80
C VAL A 233 0.68 -13.35 11.31
N PHE A 234 1.76 -13.97 10.83
CA PHE A 234 2.10 -13.89 9.42
C PHE A 234 2.64 -15.21 8.86
N GLY A 235 2.72 -15.29 7.55
CA GLY A 235 3.36 -16.34 6.78
C GLY A 235 3.86 -15.80 5.44
N CYS A 236 4.53 -16.64 4.67
CA CYS A 236 5.03 -16.30 3.33
C CYS A 236 4.42 -17.23 2.27
N GLY A 237 4.26 -16.70 1.05
CA GLY A 237 3.80 -17.49 -0.07
C GLY A 237 4.87 -18.43 -0.65
N GLY A 238 4.44 -19.61 -1.07
CA GLY A 238 5.27 -20.55 -1.82
C GLY A 238 5.46 -20.16 -3.28
N ASN A 239 6.47 -20.76 -3.97
CA ASN A 239 6.83 -20.48 -5.36
C ASN A 239 6.99 -18.96 -5.64
N ARG A 240 7.67 -18.27 -4.73
CA ARG A 240 8.02 -16.85 -4.76
C ARG A 240 9.45 -16.65 -4.31
N ASP A 241 9.93 -15.40 -4.26
CA ASP A 241 11.26 -15.03 -3.78
C ASP A 241 11.49 -15.58 -2.36
N LYS A 242 12.29 -16.66 -2.26
CA LYS A 242 12.67 -17.28 -0.99
C LYS A 242 13.55 -16.37 -0.15
N GLY A 243 14.33 -15.50 -0.80
CA GLY A 243 15.23 -14.57 -0.12
C GLY A 243 14.51 -13.54 0.76
N LYS A 244 13.22 -13.30 0.52
CA LYS A 244 12.45 -12.41 1.37
C LYS A 244 11.92 -13.06 2.66
N ARG A 245 11.88 -14.41 2.78
CA ARG A 245 11.33 -15.13 3.94
C ARG A 245 12.03 -14.76 5.26
N PRO A 246 13.38 -14.84 5.34
CA PRO A 246 14.08 -14.39 6.55
C PRO A 246 13.95 -12.88 6.78
N LEU A 247 13.84 -12.07 5.73
CA LEU A 247 13.60 -10.62 5.87
C LEU A 247 12.22 -10.31 6.44
N MET A 248 11.19 -11.07 6.05
CA MET A 248 9.85 -10.98 6.65
C MET A 248 9.89 -11.36 8.13
N GLY A 249 10.63 -12.44 8.49
CA GLY A 249 10.85 -12.83 9.87
C GLY A 249 11.51 -11.73 10.69
N ALA A 250 12.58 -11.12 10.16
CA ALA A 250 13.26 -10.01 10.81
C ALA A 250 12.34 -8.81 11.02
N ALA A 251 11.57 -8.42 10.00
CA ALA A 251 10.58 -7.34 10.09
C ALA A 251 9.53 -7.61 11.18
N ALA A 252 9.04 -8.85 11.29
CA ALA A 252 8.04 -9.24 12.29
C ALA A 252 8.55 -9.10 13.73
N THR A 253 9.87 -9.14 13.99
CA THR A 253 10.43 -8.99 15.35
C THR A 253 10.24 -7.60 15.96
N ALA A 254 9.79 -6.62 15.19
CA ALA A 254 9.38 -5.32 15.70
C ALA A 254 8.01 -5.34 16.43
N ALA A 255 7.28 -6.46 16.36
CA ALA A 255 6.12 -6.74 17.20
C ALA A 255 6.54 -7.40 18.53
N ASP A 256 5.74 -7.25 19.59
CA ASP A 256 6.03 -7.84 20.91
C ASP A 256 5.89 -9.37 20.91
N LYS A 257 5.00 -9.89 20.05
CA LYS A 257 4.71 -11.32 19.89
C LYS A 257 4.63 -11.70 18.42
N VAL A 258 5.36 -12.72 18.03
CA VAL A 258 5.37 -13.21 16.65
C VAL A 258 4.77 -14.60 16.59
N VAL A 259 3.78 -14.78 15.74
CA VAL A 259 3.14 -16.06 15.43
C VAL A 259 3.40 -16.38 13.96
N ILE A 260 4.09 -17.51 13.70
CA ILE A 260 4.45 -17.91 12.35
C ILE A 260 3.51 -19.01 11.88
N THR A 261 2.95 -18.83 10.67
CA THR A 261 2.01 -19.79 10.10
C THR A 261 2.17 -19.91 8.57
N SER A 262 1.36 -20.75 7.92
CA SER A 262 1.29 -20.74 6.46
C SER A 262 0.50 -19.55 5.94
N ASP A 263 0.81 -19.17 4.70
CA ASP A 263 -0.01 -18.30 3.88
C ASP A 263 -0.52 -19.11 2.67
N ASN A 264 -0.22 -18.75 1.45
CA ASN A 264 -0.52 -19.53 0.25
C ASN A 264 0.71 -20.37 -0.16
N PRO A 265 0.81 -21.65 0.24
CA PRO A 265 2.02 -22.45 0.01
C PRO A 265 2.19 -22.89 -1.45
N ARG A 266 1.14 -22.81 -2.28
CA ARG A 266 1.13 -23.30 -3.66
C ARG A 266 1.63 -24.74 -3.76
N LEU A 267 2.78 -24.96 -4.43
CA LEU A 267 3.39 -26.29 -4.62
C LEU A 267 4.46 -26.62 -3.58
N GLU A 268 4.77 -25.70 -2.63
CA GLU A 268 5.76 -25.95 -1.58
C GLU A 268 5.08 -26.50 -0.31
N ALA A 269 5.80 -27.33 0.44
CA ALA A 269 5.33 -27.76 1.75
C ALA A 269 5.27 -26.55 2.72
N PRO A 270 4.13 -26.33 3.42
CA PRO A 270 4.00 -25.21 4.36
C PRO A 270 5.13 -25.16 5.39
N GLN A 271 5.54 -26.32 5.91
CA GLN A 271 6.61 -26.40 6.89
C GLN A 271 7.95 -25.89 6.35
N ALA A 272 8.31 -26.20 5.10
CA ALA A 272 9.54 -25.73 4.49
C ALA A 272 9.59 -24.19 4.39
N ILE A 273 8.44 -23.54 4.15
CA ILE A 273 8.35 -22.08 4.14
C ILE A 273 8.54 -21.51 5.54
N ILE A 274 7.94 -22.14 6.55
CA ILE A 274 8.09 -21.78 7.97
C ILE A 274 9.57 -21.93 8.39
N ASP A 275 10.22 -23.01 8.00
CA ASP A 275 11.63 -23.28 8.33
C ASP A 275 12.58 -22.22 7.74
N ASP A 276 12.24 -21.62 6.59
CA ASP A 276 13.00 -20.51 6.00
C ASP A 276 12.79 -19.17 6.76
N ILE A 277 11.70 -19.02 7.51
CA ILE A 277 11.39 -17.82 8.31
C ILE A 277 12.01 -17.91 9.70
N LEU A 278 11.95 -19.09 10.33
CA LEU A 278 12.30 -19.32 11.74
C LEU A 278 13.67 -18.80 12.17
N PRO A 279 14.75 -18.92 11.37
CA PRO A 279 16.07 -18.42 11.78
C PRO A 279 16.13 -16.93 12.09
N ALA A 280 15.19 -16.14 11.51
CA ALA A 280 15.10 -14.70 11.74
C ALA A 280 14.18 -14.33 12.93
N VAL A 281 13.49 -15.29 13.54
CA VAL A 281 12.59 -15.09 14.69
C VAL A 281 13.01 -16.02 15.84
N PRO A 282 14.03 -15.65 16.63
CA PRO A 282 14.64 -16.57 17.63
C PRO A 282 13.67 -17.08 18.69
N GLN A 283 12.63 -16.32 19.01
CA GLN A 283 11.64 -16.66 20.05
C GLN A 283 10.21 -16.37 19.56
N PRO A 284 9.68 -17.15 18.59
CA PRO A 284 8.29 -16.99 18.21
C PRO A 284 7.38 -17.37 19.37
N ALA A 285 6.25 -16.65 19.50
CA ALA A 285 5.25 -16.96 20.51
C ALA A 285 4.53 -18.29 20.19
N PHE A 286 4.34 -18.55 18.90
CA PHE A 286 3.70 -19.77 18.41
C PHE A 286 4.10 -20.04 16.96
N VAL A 287 4.17 -21.32 16.59
CA VAL A 287 4.44 -21.76 15.22
C VAL A 287 3.48 -22.90 14.86
N HIS A 288 2.64 -22.71 13.87
CA HIS A 288 1.73 -23.75 13.44
C HIS A 288 1.40 -23.62 11.94
N PRO A 289 1.48 -24.68 11.13
CA PRO A 289 1.21 -24.62 9.69
C PRO A 289 -0.27 -24.35 9.35
N ASP A 290 -1.21 -24.72 10.21
CA ASP A 290 -2.61 -24.34 10.05
C ASP A 290 -2.84 -22.92 10.52
N ARG A 291 -3.21 -22.04 9.56
CA ARG A 291 -3.38 -20.61 9.81
C ARG A 291 -4.54 -20.31 10.75
N ARG A 292 -5.60 -21.09 10.69
CA ARG A 292 -6.74 -20.91 11.58
C ARG A 292 -6.34 -21.14 13.04
N THR A 293 -5.65 -22.24 13.31
CA THR A 293 -5.13 -22.57 14.63
C THR A 293 -4.19 -21.47 15.15
N ALA A 294 -3.33 -20.91 14.27
CA ALA A 294 -2.42 -19.83 14.65
C ALA A 294 -3.16 -18.53 15.00
N ILE A 295 -4.20 -18.18 14.26
CA ILE A 295 -5.04 -17.02 14.55
C ILE A 295 -5.82 -17.22 15.85
N GLU A 296 -6.46 -18.39 16.03
CA GLU A 296 -7.21 -18.74 17.25
C GLU A 296 -6.30 -18.67 18.49
N TYR A 297 -5.07 -19.15 18.40
CA TYR A 297 -4.07 -19.02 19.45
C TYR A 297 -3.79 -17.55 19.81
N ALA A 298 -3.48 -16.71 18.81
CA ALA A 298 -3.18 -15.30 19.04
C ALA A 298 -4.37 -14.57 19.69
N VAL A 299 -5.60 -14.84 19.23
CA VAL A 299 -6.81 -14.22 19.80
C VAL A 299 -7.08 -14.69 21.24
N ALA A 300 -6.80 -15.95 21.56
CA ALA A 300 -7.02 -16.50 22.91
C ALA A 300 -5.99 -15.98 23.93
N GLU A 301 -4.74 -15.76 23.50
CA GLU A 301 -3.66 -15.33 24.37
C GLU A 301 -3.51 -13.80 24.50
N ALA A 302 -4.09 -13.05 23.58
CA ALA A 302 -4.06 -11.60 23.60
C ALA A 302 -5.04 -11.04 24.65
N SER A 303 -4.60 -10.00 25.36
CA SER A 303 -5.48 -9.24 26.23
C SER A 303 -6.37 -8.28 25.43
N VAL A 304 -7.46 -7.80 26.06
CA VAL A 304 -8.40 -6.85 25.42
C VAL A 304 -7.73 -5.57 24.94
N GLN A 305 -6.61 -5.16 25.55
CA GLN A 305 -5.86 -3.97 25.16
C GLN A 305 -4.83 -4.22 24.06
N ASP A 306 -4.52 -5.50 23.76
CA ASP A 306 -3.53 -5.87 22.76
C ASP A 306 -4.06 -5.60 21.35
N ILE A 307 -3.13 -5.53 20.40
CA ILE A 307 -3.43 -5.43 18.96
C ILE A 307 -2.90 -6.67 18.26
N ILE A 308 -3.67 -7.27 17.36
CA ILE A 308 -3.28 -8.41 16.53
C ILE A 308 -3.28 -7.97 15.05
N LEU A 309 -2.10 -8.08 14.40
CA LEU A 309 -1.89 -7.89 12.98
C LEU A 309 -1.86 -9.24 12.28
#